data_932accc6df0c22d7c2d45d0ba04b9111
#
_entry.id   932accc6df0c22d7c2d45d0ba04b9111
#
_cell.length_a   1.000
_cell.length_b   1.000
_cell.length_c   1.000
_cell.angle_alpha   90.00
_cell.angle_beta   90.00
_cell.angle_gamma   90.00
#
_symmetry.space_group_name_H-M   'P 1'
#
loop_
_entity.id
_entity.type
_entity.pdbx_description
1 polymer ?
#
loop_
_entity_poly.entity_id
_entity_poly.type
_entity_poly.pdbx_seq_one_letter_code
_entity_poly.pdbx_strand_id
1 'polypeptide(L)'
;MNKKKYLRFIYLFFLATSIFSCIPQKKVIYFQGKQKDSTFIEQEQFVYKIHPRDILHISIVSPDARVTSFYNIQQTPSQNVNPGSMYINGYIVNDSGMVNIPVIGKVKVVGYTLTEIQTILEKIVREQVSDATIVVKLISYRVTILGEVRSPGMHYMFNERFTLLEALGMAGDLSEYGNRKNIKLMRPKEGGMEIVHLDLTDEDLLKSSYFYLKPNDVVYVAPMKAKIDRNNLVIATTFFAGLSALVLIINFIKSN
;
A
#
# COMPACT_ATOMS: atom_id res chain seq x y z
N MET A 1 4.56 -37.04 -52.12
CA MET A 1 4.76 -35.74 -51.47
C MET A 1 5.79 -35.93 -50.36
N ASN A 2 6.93 -35.23 -50.43
CA ASN A 2 8.20 -35.57 -49.73
C ASN A 2 8.08 -35.38 -48.17
N LYS A 3 8.11 -36.46 -47.39
CA LYS A 3 8.13 -36.44 -45.91
C LYS A 3 9.14 -35.43 -45.31
N LYS A 4 10.28 -35.23 -45.96
CA LYS A 4 11.31 -34.28 -45.56
C LYS A 4 10.88 -32.79 -45.70
N LYS A 5 10.01 -32.47 -46.69
CA LYS A 5 9.46 -31.10 -46.82
C LYS A 5 8.46 -30.79 -45.71
N TYR A 6 7.61 -31.72 -45.32
CA TYR A 6 6.65 -31.56 -44.20
C TYR A 6 7.37 -31.39 -42.85
N LEU A 7 8.42 -32.16 -42.61
CA LEU A 7 9.20 -32.05 -41.37
C LEU A 7 9.91 -30.68 -41.27
N ARG A 8 10.43 -30.15 -42.37
CA ARG A 8 11.03 -28.79 -42.43
C ARG A 8 9.97 -27.70 -42.19
N PHE A 9 8.78 -27.86 -42.70
CA PHE A 9 7.70 -26.89 -42.54
C PHE A 9 7.18 -26.86 -41.10
N ILE A 10 7.07 -28.02 -40.47
CA ILE A 10 6.70 -28.15 -39.05
C ILE A 10 7.79 -27.51 -38.17
N TYR A 11 9.07 -27.75 -38.46
CA TYR A 11 10.18 -27.17 -37.71
C TYR A 11 10.24 -25.65 -37.85
N LEU A 12 10.03 -25.10 -39.07
CA LEU A 12 9.94 -23.65 -39.31
C LEU A 12 8.73 -23.01 -38.64
N PHE A 13 7.59 -23.68 -38.63
CA PHE A 13 6.39 -23.22 -37.92
C PHE A 13 6.61 -23.17 -36.40
N PHE A 14 7.26 -24.20 -35.84
CA PHE A 14 7.58 -24.24 -34.40
C PHE A 14 8.63 -23.19 -34.01
N LEU A 15 9.61 -22.94 -34.88
CA LEU A 15 10.62 -21.89 -34.71
C LEU A 15 9.98 -20.48 -34.77
N ALA A 16 9.01 -20.27 -35.66
CA ALA A 16 8.32 -19.00 -35.82
C ALA A 16 7.39 -18.68 -34.63
N THR A 17 6.81 -19.68 -33.97
CA THR A 17 5.93 -19.48 -32.79
C THR A 17 6.70 -19.18 -31.50
N SER A 18 8.00 -19.52 -31.41
CA SER A 18 8.83 -19.26 -30.21
C SER A 18 9.29 -17.79 -30.06
N ILE A 19 9.04 -16.90 -31.04
CA ILE A 19 9.59 -15.53 -31.07
C ILE A 19 8.62 -14.51 -30.39
N PHE A 20 7.38 -14.87 -30.01
CA PHE A 20 6.36 -13.94 -29.57
C PHE A 20 6.17 -13.80 -28.04
N SER A 21 7.13 -14.17 -27.20
CA SER A 21 6.98 -14.20 -25.75
C SER A 21 7.71 -13.08 -24.98
N CYS A 22 7.72 -11.83 -25.46
CA CYS A 22 8.29 -10.72 -24.69
C CYS A 22 7.22 -9.78 -24.16
N ILE A 23 7.25 -9.50 -22.84
CA ILE A 23 6.47 -8.40 -22.24
C ILE A 23 7.11 -7.09 -22.72
N PRO A 24 6.35 -6.18 -23.37
CA PRO A 24 6.91 -4.92 -23.83
C PRO A 24 7.37 -4.08 -22.64
N GLN A 25 8.62 -3.58 -22.70
CA GLN A 25 9.28 -2.78 -21.66
C GLN A 25 8.43 -1.61 -21.17
N LYS A 26 7.64 -0.98 -22.05
CA LYS A 26 6.70 0.11 -21.73
C LYS A 26 5.63 -0.25 -20.70
N LYS A 27 5.41 -1.52 -20.37
CA LYS A 27 4.44 -1.94 -19.35
C LYS A 27 5.03 -2.03 -17.95
N VAL A 28 6.35 -1.95 -17.81
CA VAL A 28 7.07 -2.17 -16.56
C VAL A 28 7.85 -0.95 -16.05
N ILE A 29 7.91 0.13 -16.82
CA ILE A 29 8.61 1.36 -16.44
C ILE A 29 7.60 2.32 -15.80
N TYR A 30 8.00 2.96 -14.70
CA TYR A 30 7.26 4.03 -14.02
C TYR A 30 7.45 5.35 -14.78
N PHE A 31 6.46 6.26 -14.70
CA PHE A 31 6.53 7.66 -15.14
C PHE A 31 7.13 7.85 -16.53
N GLN A 32 6.42 7.35 -17.54
CA GLN A 32 6.87 7.43 -18.94
C GLN A 32 6.47 8.76 -19.57
N GLY A 33 7.12 9.85 -19.19
CA GLY A 33 6.96 11.16 -19.81
C GLY A 33 8.00 11.44 -20.89
N LYS A 34 7.97 12.66 -21.42
CA LYS A 34 9.03 13.15 -22.30
C LYS A 34 10.30 13.31 -21.49
N GLN A 35 11.35 12.56 -21.83
CA GLN A 35 12.66 12.69 -21.20
C GLN A 35 13.13 14.16 -21.27
N LYS A 36 13.21 14.79 -20.11
CA LYS A 36 13.84 16.10 -19.87
C LYS A 36 14.86 15.90 -18.77
N ASP A 37 15.94 16.67 -18.80
CA ASP A 37 17.01 16.58 -17.80
C ASP A 37 16.51 16.89 -16.39
N SER A 38 15.48 17.73 -16.27
CA SER A 38 14.76 17.97 -15.02
C SER A 38 13.33 18.42 -15.32
N THR A 39 12.38 17.98 -14.47
CA THR A 39 10.99 18.44 -14.52
C THR A 39 10.55 18.74 -13.09
N PHE A 40 10.17 19.98 -12.81
CA PHE A 40 9.54 20.36 -11.55
C PHE A 40 8.04 20.10 -11.66
N ILE A 41 7.51 19.35 -10.72
CA ILE A 41 6.08 19.05 -10.60
C ILE A 41 5.60 19.64 -9.29
N GLU A 42 4.74 20.62 -9.39
CA GLU A 42 4.07 21.20 -8.22
C GLU A 42 3.07 20.18 -7.66
N GLN A 43 3.14 19.91 -6.37
CA GLN A 43 2.26 18.99 -5.67
C GLN A 43 1.34 19.77 -4.73
N GLU A 44 0.07 19.37 -4.65
CA GLU A 44 -0.84 19.91 -3.65
C GLU A 44 -0.34 19.62 -2.23
N GLN A 45 -0.52 20.60 -1.34
CA GLN A 45 -0.19 20.40 0.06
C GLN A 45 -1.16 19.40 0.67
N PHE A 46 -0.65 18.24 1.03
CA PHE A 46 -1.43 17.24 1.75
C PHE A 46 -1.53 17.64 3.23
N VAL A 47 -2.76 17.85 3.69
CA VAL A 47 -3.07 18.13 5.10
C VAL A 47 -4.10 17.11 5.57
N TYR A 48 -3.71 16.25 6.50
CA TYR A 48 -4.63 15.31 7.12
C TYR A 48 -5.34 15.95 8.31
N LYS A 49 -6.66 15.80 8.35
CA LYS A 49 -7.50 16.19 9.49
C LYS A 49 -7.99 14.94 10.20
N ILE A 50 -7.98 14.97 11.51
CA ILE A 50 -8.38 13.84 12.35
C ILE A 50 -9.84 13.46 12.14
N HIS A 51 -10.09 12.17 12.08
CA HIS A 51 -11.41 11.55 11.94
C HIS A 51 -11.77 10.71 13.17
N PRO A 52 -13.07 10.39 13.37
CA PRO A 52 -13.47 9.40 14.35
C PRO A 52 -12.74 8.07 14.14
N ARG A 53 -12.41 7.39 15.24
CA ARG A 53 -11.66 6.13 15.30
C ARG A 53 -10.15 6.23 14.99
N ASP A 54 -9.63 7.42 14.73
CA ASP A 54 -8.19 7.63 14.75
C ASP A 54 -7.64 7.40 16.16
N ILE A 55 -6.38 6.96 16.24
CA ILE A 55 -5.70 6.76 17.52
C ILE A 55 -4.54 7.74 17.58
N LEU A 56 -4.56 8.61 18.57
CA LEU A 56 -3.53 9.60 18.80
C LEU A 56 -2.60 9.13 19.92
N HIS A 57 -1.32 9.34 19.74
CA HIS A 57 -0.38 9.37 20.84
C HIS A 57 -0.26 10.81 21.32
N ILE A 58 -0.60 11.04 22.57
CA ILE A 58 -0.48 12.36 23.21
C ILE A 58 0.44 12.18 24.39
N SER A 59 1.52 12.95 24.42
CA SER A 59 2.49 12.96 25.53
C SER A 59 2.69 14.39 26.01
N ILE A 60 2.51 14.56 27.32
CA ILE A 60 2.70 15.82 28.02
C ILE A 60 3.93 15.66 28.90
N VAL A 61 4.97 16.46 28.64
CA VAL A 61 6.28 16.36 29.28
C VAL A 61 6.62 17.72 29.89
N SER A 62 7.17 17.70 31.10
CA SER A 62 7.79 18.87 31.75
C SER A 62 9.06 18.49 32.47
N PRO A 63 9.89 19.44 32.91
CA PRO A 63 11.07 19.17 33.72
C PRO A 63 10.78 18.40 35.02
N ASP A 64 9.59 18.59 35.62
CA ASP A 64 9.11 17.75 36.74
C ASP A 64 8.15 16.67 36.21
N ALA A 65 8.71 15.49 35.95
CA ALA A 65 7.95 14.34 35.45
C ALA A 65 6.84 13.87 36.40
N ARG A 66 6.91 14.17 37.71
CA ARG A 66 5.87 13.81 38.68
C ARG A 66 4.58 14.56 38.42
N VAL A 67 4.66 15.82 38.01
CA VAL A 67 3.50 16.65 37.69
C VAL A 67 2.81 16.14 36.44
N THR A 68 3.55 15.77 35.41
CA THR A 68 2.99 15.36 34.11
C THR A 68 2.58 13.89 34.07
N SER A 69 3.02 13.06 35.01
CA SER A 69 2.63 11.65 35.06
C SER A 69 1.12 11.44 35.15
N PHE A 70 0.38 12.35 35.78
CA PHE A 70 -1.07 12.26 35.93
C PHE A 70 -1.85 12.59 34.64
N TYR A 71 -1.21 13.29 33.69
CA TYR A 71 -1.82 13.68 32.42
C TYR A 71 -1.66 12.62 31.33
N ASN A 72 -0.73 11.70 31.51
CA ASN A 72 -0.42 10.69 30.52
C ASN A 72 -1.06 9.35 30.88
N ILE A 73 -1.47 8.59 29.87
CA ILE A 73 -1.78 7.17 30.05
C ILE A 73 -0.48 6.51 30.55
N GLN A 74 -0.53 5.77 31.65
CA GLN A 74 0.62 5.01 32.14
C GLN A 74 0.99 3.99 31.05
N GLN A 75 2.07 4.29 30.34
CA GLN A 75 2.59 3.40 29.32
C GLN A 75 3.23 2.21 30.00
N THR A 76 2.66 1.03 29.82
CA THR A 76 3.40 -0.20 30.12
C THR A 76 4.57 -0.25 29.15
N PRO A 77 5.83 -0.36 29.64
CA PRO A 77 6.99 -0.45 28.75
C PRO A 77 6.90 -1.74 27.93
N SER A 78 6.19 -1.73 26.82
CA SER A 78 6.24 -2.82 25.88
C SER A 78 7.36 -2.53 24.89
N GLN A 79 8.38 -3.36 24.87
CA GLN A 79 9.51 -3.25 23.94
C GLN A 79 9.10 -3.45 22.48
N ASN A 80 7.87 -3.92 22.23
CA ASN A 80 7.35 -4.19 20.90
C ASN A 80 6.17 -3.27 20.59
N VAL A 81 6.38 -2.37 19.64
CA VAL A 81 5.30 -1.57 19.04
C VAL A 81 4.50 -2.48 18.12
N ASN A 82 3.31 -2.85 18.54
CA ASN A 82 2.37 -3.66 17.77
C ASN A 82 0.96 -3.03 17.82
N PRO A 83 0.02 -3.46 16.97
CA PRO A 83 -1.33 -2.89 16.95
C PRO A 83 -2.06 -2.94 18.29
N GLY A 84 -1.82 -3.98 19.08
CA GLY A 84 -2.41 -4.11 20.42
C GLY A 84 -1.87 -3.06 21.40
N SER A 85 -0.55 -2.82 21.40
CA SER A 85 0.04 -1.79 22.24
C SER A 85 -0.38 -0.38 21.86
N MET A 86 -0.57 -0.12 20.56
CA MET A 86 -1.11 1.16 20.06
C MET A 86 -2.55 1.39 20.55
N TYR A 87 -3.37 0.35 20.53
CA TYR A 87 -4.75 0.42 21.00
C TYR A 87 -4.84 0.69 22.52
N ILE A 88 -3.97 0.06 23.31
CA ILE A 88 -3.97 0.18 24.76
C ILE A 88 -3.39 1.53 25.23
N ASN A 89 -2.32 1.99 24.56
CA ASN A 89 -1.54 3.17 24.98
C ASN A 89 -1.93 4.45 24.21
N GLY A 90 -2.87 4.37 23.27
CA GLY A 90 -3.31 5.50 22.45
C GLY A 90 -4.63 6.09 22.91
N TYR A 91 -4.86 7.35 22.56
CA TYR A 91 -6.13 8.04 22.76
C TYR A 91 -7.01 7.84 21.53
N ILE A 92 -8.09 7.08 21.68
CA ILE A 92 -9.04 6.80 20.60
C ILE A 92 -10.00 7.98 20.45
N VAL A 93 -10.10 8.52 19.23
CA VAL A 93 -11.11 9.52 18.88
C VAL A 93 -12.46 8.84 18.79
N ASN A 94 -13.39 9.22 19.67
CA ASN A 94 -14.72 8.65 19.69
C ASN A 94 -15.60 9.15 18.52
N ASP A 95 -16.78 8.58 18.36
CA ASP A 95 -17.71 8.95 17.28
C ASP A 95 -18.21 10.41 17.38
N SER A 96 -18.14 11.04 18.56
CA SER A 96 -18.41 12.47 18.77
C SER A 96 -17.20 13.35 18.41
N GLY A 97 -16.08 12.76 17.99
CA GLY A 97 -14.87 13.48 17.60
C GLY A 97 -14.03 14.00 18.76
N MET A 98 -14.16 13.39 19.93
CA MET A 98 -13.42 13.78 21.13
C MET A 98 -12.45 12.70 21.57
N VAL A 99 -11.37 13.12 22.23
CA VAL A 99 -10.48 12.26 23.02
C VAL A 99 -10.66 12.61 24.50
N ASN A 100 -10.51 11.60 25.38
CA ASN A 100 -10.55 11.81 26.83
C ASN A 100 -9.14 11.70 27.40
N ILE A 101 -8.61 12.84 27.87
CA ILE A 101 -7.23 12.93 28.40
C ILE A 101 -7.33 13.02 29.92
N PRO A 102 -6.53 12.24 30.68
CA PRO A 102 -6.52 12.32 32.14
C PRO A 102 -6.30 13.77 32.60
N VAL A 103 -6.97 14.18 33.70
CA VAL A 103 -6.95 15.52 34.28
C VAL A 103 -7.61 16.60 33.41
N ILE A 104 -7.38 16.60 32.09
CA ILE A 104 -7.90 17.60 31.14
C ILE A 104 -9.39 17.32 30.79
N GLY A 105 -9.75 16.04 30.71
CA GLY A 105 -11.09 15.63 30.31
C GLY A 105 -11.27 15.49 28.80
N LYS A 106 -12.47 15.78 28.31
CA LYS A 106 -12.86 15.61 26.90
C LYS A 106 -12.42 16.79 26.05
N VAL A 107 -11.60 16.52 25.03
CA VAL A 107 -11.12 17.52 24.07
C VAL A 107 -11.60 17.16 22.66
N LYS A 108 -12.17 18.13 21.95
CA LYS A 108 -12.58 17.95 20.55
C LYS A 108 -11.35 17.99 19.65
N VAL A 109 -11.18 16.94 18.83
CA VAL A 109 -10.01 16.78 17.94
C VAL A 109 -10.39 16.52 16.48
N VAL A 110 -11.60 16.07 16.22
CA VAL A 110 -12.08 15.81 14.85
C VAL A 110 -12.08 17.08 14.01
N GLY A 111 -11.58 16.96 12.77
CA GLY A 111 -11.51 18.07 11.83
C GLY A 111 -10.31 18.99 12.01
N TYR A 112 -9.52 18.82 13.07
CA TYR A 112 -8.26 19.51 13.30
C TYR A 112 -7.06 18.72 12.77
N THR A 113 -6.00 19.42 12.45
CA THR A 113 -4.68 18.84 12.18
C THR A 113 -3.95 18.50 13.49
N LEU A 114 -2.90 17.68 13.42
CA LEU A 114 -2.09 17.36 14.62
C LEU A 114 -1.49 18.64 15.26
N THR A 115 -1.04 19.58 14.44
CA THR A 115 -0.49 20.86 14.92
C THR A 115 -1.53 21.72 15.63
N GLU A 116 -2.76 21.80 15.09
CA GLU A 116 -3.86 22.52 15.73
C GLU A 116 -4.24 21.89 17.06
N ILE A 117 -4.30 20.55 17.13
CA ILE A 117 -4.58 19.81 18.37
C ILE A 117 -3.48 20.08 19.41
N GLN A 118 -2.22 20.04 18.98
CA GLN A 118 -1.09 20.38 19.87
C GLN A 118 -1.26 21.76 20.46
N THR A 119 -1.57 22.77 19.64
CA THR A 119 -1.77 24.16 20.07
C THR A 119 -2.95 24.28 21.07
N ILE A 120 -4.06 23.56 20.80
CA ILE A 120 -5.21 23.54 21.71
C ILE A 120 -4.81 22.95 23.08
N LEU A 121 -4.10 21.83 23.07
CA LEU A 121 -3.67 21.16 24.30
C LEU A 121 -2.60 22.00 25.06
N GLU A 122 -1.68 22.63 24.35
CA GLU A 122 -0.70 23.53 24.95
C GLU A 122 -1.38 24.67 25.73
N LYS A 123 -2.42 25.28 25.14
CA LYS A 123 -3.16 26.35 25.81
C LYS A 123 -3.80 25.85 27.11
N ILE A 124 -4.44 24.68 27.10
CA ILE A 124 -5.11 24.11 28.26
C ILE A 124 -4.11 23.70 29.36
N VAL A 125 -3.03 23.05 28.98
CA VAL A 125 -2.07 22.48 29.94
C VAL A 125 -1.21 23.56 30.58
N ARG A 126 -0.84 24.62 29.84
CA ARG A 126 0.00 25.71 30.35
C ARG A 126 -0.68 26.54 31.45
N GLU A 127 -2.00 26.49 31.56
CA GLU A 127 -2.71 27.10 32.68
C GLU A 127 -2.36 26.43 34.04
N GLN A 128 -1.92 25.16 34.00
CA GLN A 128 -1.60 24.38 35.21
C GLN A 128 -0.10 24.03 35.30
N VAL A 129 0.55 23.86 34.15
CA VAL A 129 1.96 23.47 34.04
C VAL A 129 2.64 24.36 32.99
N SER A 130 3.26 25.48 33.45
CA SER A 130 3.82 26.52 32.58
C SER A 130 4.87 26.00 31.58
N ASP A 131 5.70 25.05 31.99
CA ASP A 131 6.83 24.54 31.22
C ASP A 131 6.53 23.21 30.49
N ALA A 132 5.23 22.90 30.29
CA ALA A 132 4.84 21.69 29.61
C ALA A 132 5.07 21.77 28.10
N THR A 133 5.63 20.71 27.56
CA THR A 133 5.73 20.44 26.12
C THR A 133 4.73 19.33 25.76
N ILE A 134 3.94 19.54 24.73
CA ILE A 134 2.96 18.57 24.27
C ILE A 134 3.43 18.00 22.93
N VAL A 135 3.36 16.68 22.81
CA VAL A 135 3.61 15.96 21.55
C VAL A 135 2.35 15.24 21.15
N VAL A 136 1.87 15.48 19.94
CA VAL A 136 0.72 14.81 19.36
C VAL A 136 1.13 14.10 18.08
N LYS A 137 0.86 12.80 17.97
CA LYS A 137 1.15 11.99 16.78
C LYS A 137 -0.04 11.10 16.43
N LEU A 138 -0.28 10.90 15.14
CA LEU A 138 -1.23 9.89 14.66
C LEU A 138 -0.53 8.54 14.61
N ILE A 139 -0.99 7.56 15.40
CA ILE A 139 -0.39 6.22 15.46
C ILE A 139 -1.25 5.16 14.76
N SER A 140 -2.47 5.47 14.38
CA SER A 140 -3.37 4.59 13.62
C SER A 140 -3.18 4.67 12.11
N TYR A 141 -2.19 5.44 11.62
CA TYR A 141 -1.97 5.56 10.19
C TYR A 141 -1.48 4.23 9.63
N ARG A 142 -2.34 3.57 8.90
CA ARG A 142 -2.06 2.31 8.22
C ARG A 142 -2.67 2.32 6.83
N VAL A 143 -2.03 1.61 5.91
CA VAL A 143 -2.57 1.30 4.58
C VAL A 143 -2.52 -0.21 4.36
N THR A 144 -3.41 -0.73 3.54
CA THR A 144 -3.44 -2.14 3.18
C THR A 144 -3.05 -2.28 1.72
N ILE A 145 -2.05 -3.11 1.43
CA ILE A 145 -1.56 -3.34 0.07
C ILE A 145 -1.84 -4.79 -0.29
N LEU A 146 -2.55 -5.00 -1.38
CA LEU A 146 -3.03 -6.31 -1.83
C LEU A 146 -2.69 -6.55 -3.31
N GLY A 147 -2.78 -7.81 -3.73
CA GLY A 147 -2.60 -8.22 -5.12
C GLY A 147 -1.16 -8.51 -5.49
N GLU A 148 -0.73 -8.06 -6.65
CA GLU A 148 0.56 -8.40 -7.25
C GLU A 148 1.71 -7.52 -6.74
N VAL A 149 2.01 -7.66 -5.45
CA VAL A 149 3.19 -7.10 -4.76
C VAL A 149 3.97 -8.22 -4.09
N ARG A 150 5.22 -7.98 -3.70
CA ARG A 150 6.06 -9.02 -3.06
C ARG A 150 5.63 -9.34 -1.64
N SER A 151 5.17 -8.35 -0.89
CA SER A 151 4.76 -8.48 0.52
C SER A 151 3.39 -7.84 0.73
N PRO A 152 2.29 -8.52 0.31
CA PRO A 152 0.95 -8.00 0.56
C PRO A 152 0.64 -8.04 2.06
N GLY A 153 -0.10 -7.04 2.53
CA GLY A 153 -0.45 -6.94 3.94
C GLY A 153 -0.83 -5.54 4.37
N MET A 154 -0.98 -5.37 5.67
CA MET A 154 -1.22 -4.10 6.32
C MET A 154 0.11 -3.50 6.77
N HIS A 155 0.36 -2.25 6.38
CA HIS A 155 1.58 -1.52 6.70
C HIS A 155 1.24 -0.28 7.54
N TYR A 156 1.98 -0.07 8.64
CA TYR A 156 1.85 1.11 9.48
C TYR A 156 2.79 2.21 9.00
N MET A 157 2.28 3.43 8.95
CA MET A 157 3.00 4.62 8.50
C MET A 157 3.37 5.48 9.69
N PHE A 158 4.61 5.96 9.70
CA PHE A 158 5.14 6.78 10.80
C PHE A 158 5.38 8.24 10.39
N ASN A 159 4.98 8.60 9.17
CA ASN A 159 5.01 9.96 8.64
C ASN A 159 3.59 10.46 8.36
N GLU A 160 3.37 11.76 8.54
CA GLU A 160 2.07 12.38 8.27
C GLU A 160 1.77 12.45 6.76
N ARG A 161 2.80 12.45 5.92
CA ARG A 161 2.70 12.42 4.47
C ARG A 161 3.30 11.13 3.97
N PHE A 162 2.50 10.35 3.29
CA PHE A 162 2.92 9.07 2.77
C PHE A 162 2.42 8.88 1.34
N THR A 163 3.33 8.63 0.43
CA THR A 163 3.04 8.49 -0.99
C THR A 163 2.66 7.07 -1.38
N LEU A 164 1.94 6.92 -2.48
CA LEU A 164 1.66 5.61 -3.08
C LEU A 164 2.94 4.83 -3.40
N LEU A 165 4.01 5.53 -3.83
CA LEU A 165 5.29 4.88 -4.15
C LEU A 165 6.00 4.35 -2.91
N GLU A 166 5.99 5.11 -1.81
CA GLU A 166 6.55 4.64 -0.54
C GLU A 166 5.80 3.41 -0.03
N ALA A 167 4.47 3.40 -0.15
CA ALA A 167 3.65 2.25 0.21
C ALA A 167 4.01 1.01 -0.61
N LEU A 168 4.12 1.16 -1.93
CA LEU A 168 4.53 0.07 -2.81
C LEU A 168 5.97 -0.38 -2.51
N GLY A 169 6.88 0.56 -2.20
CA GLY A 169 8.24 0.26 -1.76
C GLY A 169 8.27 -0.57 -0.48
N MET A 170 7.44 -0.24 0.53
CA MET A 170 7.31 -1.04 1.77
C MET A 170 6.76 -2.44 1.49
N ALA A 171 5.89 -2.60 0.51
CA ALA A 171 5.41 -3.91 0.05
C ALA A 171 6.42 -4.65 -0.84
N GLY A 172 7.65 -4.14 -0.98
CA GLY A 172 8.72 -4.74 -1.80
C GLY A 172 8.55 -4.54 -3.29
N ASP A 173 7.79 -3.51 -3.71
CA ASP A 173 7.40 -3.21 -5.08
C ASP A 173 6.42 -4.24 -5.68
N LEU A 174 5.97 -3.96 -6.91
CA LEU A 174 5.11 -4.87 -7.65
C LEU A 174 5.84 -6.16 -7.99
N SER A 175 5.10 -7.27 -8.01
CA SER A 175 5.60 -8.53 -8.54
C SER A 175 5.88 -8.43 -10.04
N GLU A 176 6.54 -9.44 -10.61
CA GLU A 176 6.78 -9.54 -12.06
C GLU A 176 5.48 -9.41 -12.89
N TYR A 177 4.37 -9.85 -12.32
CA TYR A 177 3.06 -9.81 -12.97
C TYR A 177 2.17 -8.66 -12.51
N GLY A 178 2.68 -7.73 -11.72
CA GLY A 178 1.95 -6.55 -11.27
C GLY A 178 1.67 -5.59 -12.43
N ASN A 179 0.40 -5.26 -12.63
CA ASN A 179 -0.01 -4.35 -13.68
C ASN A 179 0.09 -2.89 -13.22
N ARG A 180 1.18 -2.21 -13.59
CA ARG A 180 1.44 -0.81 -13.25
C ARG A 180 0.38 0.17 -13.78
N LYS A 181 -0.37 -0.24 -14.81
CA LYS A 181 -1.45 0.58 -15.39
C LYS A 181 -2.81 0.36 -14.74
N ASN A 182 -2.91 -0.55 -13.78
CA ASN A 182 -4.18 -0.89 -13.14
C ASN A 182 -3.98 -1.10 -11.64
N ILE A 183 -3.77 0.00 -10.95
CA ILE A 183 -3.78 0.05 -9.50
C ILE A 183 -5.14 0.59 -9.07
N LYS A 184 -5.81 -0.10 -8.15
CA LYS A 184 -7.06 0.37 -7.55
C LYS A 184 -6.76 0.91 -6.17
N LEU A 185 -7.01 2.19 -5.97
CA LEU A 185 -7.02 2.81 -4.65
C LEU A 185 -8.48 2.83 -4.16
N MET A 186 -8.72 2.20 -3.03
CA MET A 186 -10.01 2.20 -2.35
C MET A 186 -9.86 3.03 -1.08
N ARG A 187 -10.57 4.14 -1.02
CA ARG A 187 -10.51 5.13 0.07
C ARG A 187 -11.84 5.22 0.80
N PRO A 188 -11.86 4.98 2.11
CA PRO A 188 -13.07 5.20 2.90
C PRO A 188 -13.50 6.67 2.82
N LYS A 189 -14.80 6.88 2.61
CA LYS A 189 -15.46 8.19 2.69
C LYS A 189 -16.72 8.08 3.54
N GLU A 190 -17.26 9.22 3.92
CA GLU A 190 -18.53 9.26 4.64
C GLU A 190 -19.64 8.59 3.81
N GLY A 191 -20.28 7.58 4.37
CA GLY A 191 -21.34 6.83 3.71
C GLY A 191 -20.89 5.75 2.72
N GLY A 192 -19.56 5.53 2.50
CA GLY A 192 -19.14 4.53 1.53
C GLY A 192 -17.64 4.41 1.28
N MET A 193 -17.33 3.92 0.07
CA MET A 193 -15.96 3.70 -0.39
C MET A 193 -15.78 4.33 -1.78
N GLU A 194 -14.80 5.18 -1.93
CA GLU A 194 -14.37 5.68 -3.23
C GLU A 194 -13.36 4.73 -3.85
N ILE A 195 -13.53 4.39 -5.11
CA ILE A 195 -12.60 3.54 -5.86
C ILE A 195 -12.04 4.34 -7.03
N VAL A 196 -10.71 4.48 -7.05
CA VAL A 196 -9.98 5.21 -8.09
C VAL A 196 -9.00 4.29 -8.78
N HIS A 197 -8.92 4.39 -10.10
CA HIS A 197 -7.93 3.66 -10.89
C HIS A 197 -6.74 4.58 -11.18
N LEU A 198 -5.55 4.09 -10.87
CA LEU A 198 -4.29 4.81 -10.99
C LEU A 198 -3.36 4.07 -11.96
N ASP A 199 -2.64 4.84 -12.77
CA ASP A 199 -1.60 4.35 -13.69
C ASP A 199 -0.23 4.84 -13.19
N LEU A 200 0.62 3.91 -12.74
CA LEU A 200 1.97 4.23 -12.27
C LEU A 200 2.93 4.57 -13.43
N THR A 201 2.51 4.35 -14.67
CA THR A 201 3.32 4.69 -15.84
C THR A 201 3.11 6.12 -16.30
N ASP A 202 2.09 6.80 -15.77
CA ASP A 202 1.72 8.17 -16.09
C ASP A 202 2.35 9.17 -15.10
N GLU A 203 3.04 10.19 -15.63
CA GLU A 203 3.62 11.28 -14.81
C GLU A 203 2.55 12.16 -14.15
N ASP A 204 1.37 12.27 -14.73
CA ASP A 204 0.29 13.07 -14.16
C ASP A 204 -0.22 12.52 -12.82
N LEU A 205 0.09 11.26 -12.50
CA LEU A 205 -0.14 10.70 -11.18
C LEU A 205 0.51 11.52 -10.07
N LEU A 206 1.71 12.08 -10.33
CA LEU A 206 2.45 12.91 -9.36
C LEU A 206 1.73 14.21 -8.97
N LYS A 207 0.80 14.68 -9.82
CA LYS A 207 -0.04 15.87 -9.58
C LYS A 207 -1.38 15.51 -8.92
N SER A 208 -1.71 14.21 -8.88
CA SER A 208 -3.00 13.74 -8.38
C SER A 208 -3.07 13.84 -6.86
N SER A 209 -4.22 14.27 -6.33
CA SER A 209 -4.53 14.20 -4.89
C SER A 209 -4.54 12.77 -4.33
N TYR A 210 -4.55 11.76 -5.20
CA TYR A 210 -4.45 10.34 -4.84
C TYR A 210 -3.01 9.81 -4.78
N PHE A 211 -2.03 10.64 -5.14
CA PHE A 211 -0.62 10.30 -4.97
C PHE A 211 -0.24 10.15 -3.48
N TYR A 212 -0.85 10.98 -2.62
CA TYR A 212 -0.75 10.84 -1.18
C TYR A 212 -1.85 9.92 -0.66
N LEU A 213 -1.43 8.89 0.06
CA LEU A 213 -2.35 7.97 0.72
C LEU A 213 -2.93 8.61 1.99
N LYS A 214 -4.10 8.14 2.39
CA LYS A 214 -4.76 8.50 3.64
C LYS A 214 -4.84 7.27 4.56
N PRO A 215 -5.00 7.46 5.88
CA PRO A 215 -5.25 6.36 6.79
C PRO A 215 -6.41 5.47 6.32
N ASN A 216 -6.22 4.16 6.42
CA ASN A 216 -7.14 3.10 6.00
C ASN A 216 -7.37 2.99 4.47
N ASP A 217 -6.57 3.64 3.64
CA ASP A 217 -6.56 3.37 2.21
C ASP A 217 -6.19 1.91 1.93
N VAL A 218 -6.82 1.34 0.91
CA VAL A 218 -6.48 0.01 0.39
C VAL A 218 -5.99 0.16 -1.04
N VAL A 219 -4.77 -0.29 -1.28
CA VAL A 219 -4.12 -0.30 -2.60
C VAL A 219 -4.15 -1.73 -3.12
N TYR A 220 -4.82 -1.95 -4.23
CA TYR A 220 -4.86 -3.25 -4.89
C TYR A 220 -4.14 -3.20 -6.23
N VAL A 221 -3.11 -4.01 -6.38
CA VAL A 221 -2.34 -4.16 -7.62
C VAL A 221 -2.94 -5.30 -8.43
N ALA A 222 -3.55 -4.98 -9.57
CA ALA A 222 -4.15 -5.99 -10.44
C ALA A 222 -3.06 -6.83 -11.14
N PRO A 223 -3.32 -8.12 -11.42
CA PRO A 223 -2.42 -8.93 -12.23
C PRO A 223 -2.45 -8.53 -13.71
N MET A 224 -1.33 -8.70 -14.40
CA MET A 224 -1.29 -8.65 -15.86
C MET A 224 -2.00 -9.87 -16.45
N LYS A 225 -2.59 -9.73 -17.64
CA LYS A 225 -3.18 -10.86 -18.40
C LYS A 225 -2.18 -11.99 -18.60
N ALA A 226 -0.91 -11.68 -18.81
CA ALA A 226 0.16 -12.66 -18.98
C ALA A 226 0.26 -13.69 -17.83
N LYS A 227 -0.12 -13.34 -16.59
CA LYS A 227 -0.17 -14.30 -15.48
C LYS A 227 -1.26 -15.35 -15.70
N ILE A 228 -2.43 -14.92 -16.15
CA ILE A 228 -3.57 -15.79 -16.42
C ILE A 228 -3.26 -16.70 -17.61
N ASP A 229 -2.70 -16.11 -18.67
CA ASP A 229 -2.32 -16.85 -19.89
C ASP A 229 -1.24 -17.90 -19.60
N ARG A 230 -0.25 -17.58 -18.75
CA ARG A 230 0.78 -18.54 -18.32
C ARG A 230 0.20 -19.74 -17.58
N ASN A 231 -0.74 -19.54 -16.69
CA ASN A 231 -1.40 -20.65 -15.98
C ASN A 231 -2.14 -21.57 -16.95
N ASN A 232 -2.83 -20.99 -17.93
CA ASN A 232 -3.51 -21.75 -18.98
C ASN A 232 -2.51 -22.52 -19.86
N LEU A 233 -1.36 -21.90 -20.18
CA LEU A 233 -0.30 -22.54 -20.97
C LEU A 233 0.31 -23.72 -20.23
N VAL A 234 0.53 -23.63 -18.91
CA VAL A 234 1.03 -24.76 -18.10
C VAL A 234 0.08 -25.95 -18.14
N ILE A 235 -1.23 -25.71 -18.04
CA ILE A 235 -2.23 -26.77 -18.15
C ILE A 235 -2.17 -27.42 -19.54
N ALA A 236 -2.10 -26.61 -20.61
CA ALA A 236 -2.01 -27.13 -21.98
C ALA A 236 -0.71 -27.95 -22.20
N THR A 237 0.44 -27.46 -21.74
CA THR A 237 1.72 -28.19 -21.89
C THR A 237 1.74 -29.50 -21.12
N THR A 238 1.13 -29.56 -19.93
CA THR A 238 1.00 -30.79 -19.14
C THR A 238 0.12 -31.81 -19.87
N PHE A 239 -0.98 -31.36 -20.47
CA PHE A 239 -1.85 -32.20 -21.27
C PHE A 239 -1.12 -32.79 -22.50
N PHE A 240 -0.37 -31.98 -23.24
CA PHE A 240 0.42 -32.45 -24.39
C PHE A 240 1.55 -33.40 -23.98
N ALA A 241 2.20 -33.16 -22.84
CA ALA A 241 3.21 -34.06 -22.29
C ALA A 241 2.61 -35.45 -21.96
N GLY A 242 1.43 -35.49 -21.34
CA GLY A 242 0.70 -36.73 -21.08
C GLY A 242 0.32 -37.49 -22.35
N LEU A 243 -0.16 -36.77 -23.37
CA LEU A 243 -0.49 -37.36 -24.67
C LEU A 243 0.75 -37.93 -25.38
N SER A 244 1.87 -37.21 -25.32
CA SER A 244 3.15 -37.69 -25.89
C SER A 244 3.65 -38.94 -25.20
N ALA A 245 3.53 -39.04 -23.87
CA ALA A 245 3.89 -40.25 -23.12
C ALA A 245 3.01 -41.44 -23.50
N LEU A 246 1.70 -41.24 -23.68
CA LEU A 246 0.80 -42.27 -24.15
C LEU A 246 1.16 -42.82 -25.54
N VAL A 247 1.48 -41.93 -26.47
CA VAL A 247 1.93 -42.30 -27.82
C VAL A 247 3.22 -43.13 -27.77
N LEU A 248 4.18 -42.76 -26.92
CA LEU A 248 5.42 -43.50 -26.72
C LEU A 248 5.15 -44.92 -26.16
N ILE A 249 4.27 -45.03 -25.16
CA ILE A 249 3.89 -46.31 -24.58
C ILE A 249 3.23 -47.21 -25.63
N ILE A 250 2.29 -46.67 -26.42
CA ILE A 250 1.60 -47.43 -27.48
C ILE A 250 2.62 -47.91 -28.55
N ASN A 251 3.56 -47.04 -28.95
CA ASN A 251 4.59 -47.42 -29.88
C ASN A 251 5.53 -48.49 -29.33
N PHE A 252 5.88 -48.43 -28.04
CA PHE A 252 6.72 -49.44 -27.40
C PHE A 252 6.01 -50.82 -27.35
N ILE A 253 4.72 -50.83 -26.99
CA ILE A 253 3.90 -52.09 -26.97
C ILE A 253 3.76 -52.66 -28.38
N LYS A 254 3.71 -51.85 -29.41
CA LYS A 254 3.54 -52.29 -30.81
C LYS A 254 4.83 -52.75 -31.46
N SER A 255 6.01 -52.39 -30.88
CA SER A 255 7.36 -52.69 -31.37
C SER A 255 7.93 -53.97 -30.72
N ASN A 256 7.32 -54.47 -29.65
CA ASN A 256 7.54 -55.77 -29.02
C ASN A 256 6.45 -56.75 -29.40
#